data_ee92a8d68b6118f915888b3f306ba9f7
#
_entry.id   ee92a8d68b6118f915888b3f306ba9f7
#
_cell.length_a   1.000
_cell.length_b   1.000
_cell.length_c   1.000
_cell.angle_alpha   90.00
_cell.angle_beta   90.00
_cell.angle_gamma   90.00
#
_symmetry.space_group_name_H-M   'P 1'
#
loop_
_entity.id
_entity.type
_entity.pdbx_description
1 polymer ?
#
loop_
_entity_poly.entity_id
_entity_poly.type
_entity_poly.pdbx_seq_one_letter_code
_entity_poly.pdbx_strand_id
1 'polypeptide(L)'
;MIKKNIVIFGSTGSIGCTLIKILKKDRKKFNVKLLTCNKNIKILLKQIKIFNVEHIIITNKNSFLNLKKILMKTNIKIYNNFDEIDKILKKKNIDYLMNAISGLDGLVPTLNSIKYCKYIAIANKESIICGWNLIEKKLLKYKTNFIPIDSEHFSIMSLLNNIKVKNVENIYITASGGPFLNYPLSKFKSITPKLALNHPSWK
;
A
#
# COMPACT_ATOMS: atom_id res chain seq x y z
N MET A 1 -17.66 -0.28 -21.13
CA MET A 1 -16.32 0.08 -20.59
C MET A 1 -15.85 -1.04 -19.68
N ILE A 2 -14.66 -1.62 -19.91
CA ILE A 2 -14.11 -2.72 -19.07
C ILE A 2 -13.69 -2.14 -17.73
N LYS A 3 -14.20 -2.73 -16.64
CA LYS A 3 -13.83 -2.31 -15.27
C LYS A 3 -12.41 -2.74 -14.92
N LYS A 4 -11.68 -1.88 -14.21
CA LYS A 4 -10.36 -2.19 -13.66
C LYS A 4 -10.46 -3.00 -12.38
N ASN A 5 -9.73 -4.12 -12.31
CA ASN A 5 -9.67 -4.98 -11.13
C ASN A 5 -8.67 -4.43 -10.12
N ILE A 6 -9.15 -4.14 -8.91
CA ILE A 6 -8.39 -3.48 -7.85
C ILE A 6 -8.28 -4.41 -6.63
N VAL A 7 -7.10 -4.42 -6.03
CA VAL A 7 -6.81 -5.07 -4.75
C VAL A 7 -6.27 -4.02 -3.78
N ILE A 8 -6.75 -4.03 -2.54
CA ILE A 8 -6.32 -3.07 -1.51
C ILE A 8 -5.94 -3.82 -0.24
N PHE A 9 -4.65 -3.87 0.05
CA PHE A 9 -4.13 -4.34 1.34
C PHE A 9 -4.13 -3.20 2.34
N GLY A 10 -4.61 -3.44 3.57
CA GLY A 10 -4.72 -2.42 4.59
C GLY A 10 -5.81 -1.38 4.30
N SER A 11 -6.93 -1.78 3.72
CA SER A 11 -8.00 -0.90 3.23
C SER A 11 -8.62 0.01 4.30
N THR A 12 -8.54 -0.37 5.57
CA THR A 12 -9.12 0.37 6.70
C THR A 12 -8.17 1.37 7.35
N GLY A 13 -6.90 1.39 6.92
CA GLY A 13 -5.92 2.41 7.31
C GLY A 13 -6.15 3.75 6.58
N SER A 14 -5.39 4.79 6.93
CA SER A 14 -5.52 6.13 6.37
C SER A 14 -5.44 6.13 4.84
N ILE A 15 -4.36 5.57 4.28
CA ILE A 15 -4.13 5.50 2.82
C ILE A 15 -5.19 4.65 2.14
N GLY A 16 -5.50 3.46 2.71
CA GLY A 16 -6.55 2.60 2.17
C GLY A 16 -7.92 3.27 2.13
N CYS A 17 -8.30 3.97 3.19
CA CYS A 17 -9.54 4.75 3.24
C CYS A 17 -9.56 5.89 2.22
N THR A 18 -8.43 6.56 2.00
CA THR A 18 -8.30 7.62 0.99
C THR A 18 -8.49 7.04 -0.41
N LEU A 19 -7.84 5.92 -0.72
CA LEU A 19 -8.04 5.24 -2.01
C LEU A 19 -9.51 4.84 -2.22
N ILE A 20 -10.15 4.27 -1.22
CA ILE A 20 -11.59 3.92 -1.28
C ILE A 20 -12.46 5.16 -1.57
N LYS A 21 -12.16 6.32 -0.97
CA LYS A 21 -12.88 7.58 -1.25
C LYS A 21 -12.70 8.01 -2.72
N ILE A 22 -11.49 7.88 -3.27
CA ILE A 22 -11.20 8.20 -4.66
C ILE A 22 -11.96 7.27 -5.60
N LEU A 23 -11.84 5.95 -5.41
CA LEU A 23 -12.51 4.95 -6.25
C LEU A 23 -14.04 5.07 -6.21
N LYS A 24 -14.60 5.52 -5.07
CA LYS A 24 -16.05 5.72 -4.91
C LYS A 24 -16.61 6.75 -5.88
N LYS A 25 -15.86 7.80 -6.24
CA LYS A 25 -16.30 8.85 -7.18
C LYS A 25 -16.68 8.27 -8.54
N ASP A 26 -15.93 7.25 -8.98
CA ASP A 26 -16.12 6.58 -10.27
C ASP A 26 -16.33 5.07 -10.12
N ARG A 27 -17.08 4.64 -9.10
CA ARG A 27 -17.23 3.21 -8.74
C ARG A 27 -17.59 2.28 -9.90
N LYS A 28 -18.26 2.80 -10.93
CA LYS A 28 -18.63 2.03 -12.11
C LYS A 28 -17.44 1.58 -12.95
N LYS A 29 -16.30 2.24 -12.82
CA LYS A 29 -15.04 1.93 -13.54
C LYS A 29 -14.19 0.88 -12.85
N PHE A 30 -14.49 0.57 -11.57
CA PHE A 30 -13.63 -0.28 -10.74
C PHE A 30 -14.37 -1.51 -10.22
N ASN A 31 -13.64 -2.59 -10.10
CA ASN A 31 -14.06 -3.85 -9.53
C ASN A 31 -13.08 -4.23 -8.42
N VAL A 32 -13.49 -4.05 -7.18
CA VAL A 32 -12.64 -4.33 -6.01
C VAL A 32 -12.72 -5.82 -5.70
N LYS A 33 -11.66 -6.56 -6.03
CA LYS A 33 -11.60 -8.02 -5.90
C LYS A 33 -11.27 -8.49 -4.50
N LEU A 34 -10.41 -7.75 -3.79
CA LEU A 34 -9.95 -8.11 -2.46
C LEU A 34 -9.73 -6.86 -1.62
N LEU A 35 -10.25 -6.87 -0.41
CA LEU A 35 -9.90 -5.93 0.65
C LEU A 35 -9.24 -6.68 1.80
N THR A 36 -8.23 -6.06 2.41
CA THR A 36 -7.64 -6.62 3.64
C THR A 36 -7.61 -5.60 4.76
N CYS A 37 -7.75 -6.06 5.99
CA CYS A 37 -7.54 -5.27 7.20
C CYS A 37 -7.04 -6.14 8.34
N ASN A 38 -6.58 -5.50 9.43
CA ASN A 38 -6.24 -6.23 10.65
C ASN A 38 -7.51 -6.49 11.48
N LYS A 39 -8.11 -5.46 12.11
CA LYS A 39 -9.22 -5.62 13.06
C LYS A 39 -10.43 -4.73 12.84
N ASN A 40 -10.37 -3.75 11.97
CA ASN A 40 -11.42 -2.74 11.88
C ASN A 40 -12.62 -3.18 11.02
N ILE A 41 -13.49 -3.99 11.59
CA ILE A 41 -14.71 -4.50 10.94
C ILE A 41 -15.65 -3.36 10.57
N LYS A 42 -15.81 -2.33 11.41
CA LYS A 42 -16.75 -1.22 11.21
C LYS A 42 -16.48 -0.47 9.89
N ILE A 43 -15.22 -0.13 9.65
CA ILE A 43 -14.81 0.54 8.39
C ILE A 43 -14.92 -0.44 7.23
N LEU A 44 -14.46 -1.69 7.39
CA LEU A 44 -14.50 -2.71 6.35
C LEU A 44 -15.93 -2.96 5.84
N LEU A 45 -16.91 -3.09 6.71
CA LEU A 45 -18.33 -3.27 6.34
C LEU A 45 -18.88 -2.09 5.54
N LYS A 46 -18.46 -0.84 5.85
CA LYS A 46 -18.82 0.33 5.04
C LYS A 46 -18.23 0.23 3.63
N GLN A 47 -16.98 -0.25 3.49
CA GLN A 47 -16.32 -0.42 2.20
C GLN A 47 -16.98 -1.51 1.34
N ILE A 48 -17.37 -2.62 1.96
CA ILE A 48 -18.10 -3.72 1.31
C ILE A 48 -19.43 -3.24 0.72
N LYS A 49 -20.15 -2.37 1.42
CA LYS A 49 -21.41 -1.78 0.91
C LYS A 49 -21.21 -0.88 -0.32
N ILE A 50 -20.02 -0.31 -0.50
CA ILE A 50 -19.71 0.56 -1.64
C ILE A 50 -19.36 -0.25 -2.88
N PHE A 51 -18.61 -1.35 -2.70
CA PHE A 51 -18.09 -2.18 -3.77
C PHE A 51 -18.56 -3.62 -3.58
N ASN A 52 -18.85 -4.28 -4.69
CA ASN A 52 -19.18 -5.72 -4.69
C ASN A 52 -17.88 -6.53 -4.55
N VAL A 53 -17.40 -6.70 -3.29
CA VAL A 53 -16.13 -7.34 -2.98
C VAL A 53 -16.30 -8.86 -2.96
N GLU A 54 -15.42 -9.59 -3.64
CA GLU A 54 -15.48 -11.06 -3.69
C GLU A 54 -14.74 -11.72 -2.51
N HIS A 55 -13.62 -11.11 -2.08
CA HIS A 55 -12.72 -11.70 -1.09
C HIS A 55 -12.33 -10.70 -0.01
N ILE A 56 -12.17 -11.18 1.21
CA ILE A 56 -11.71 -10.39 2.36
C ILE A 56 -10.66 -11.19 3.12
N ILE A 57 -9.55 -10.52 3.49
CA ILE A 57 -8.60 -11.04 4.48
C ILE A 57 -8.67 -10.16 5.71
N ILE A 58 -8.92 -10.75 6.89
CA ILE A 58 -8.90 -10.06 8.18
C ILE A 58 -8.00 -10.83 9.14
N THR A 59 -6.84 -10.25 9.46
CA THR A 59 -5.76 -10.99 10.13
C THR A 59 -5.97 -11.18 11.64
N ASN A 60 -6.74 -10.32 12.30
CA ASN A 60 -7.09 -10.51 13.70
C ASN A 60 -8.12 -11.63 13.88
N LYS A 61 -7.78 -12.66 14.65
CA LYS A 61 -8.59 -13.88 14.84
C LYS A 61 -10.01 -13.60 15.38
N ASN A 62 -10.14 -12.75 16.40
CA ASN A 62 -11.45 -12.42 16.98
C ASN A 62 -12.33 -11.66 15.99
N SER A 63 -11.74 -10.71 15.26
CA SER A 63 -12.42 -9.96 14.21
C SER A 63 -12.82 -10.87 13.03
N PHE A 64 -11.98 -11.84 12.68
CA PHE A 64 -12.32 -12.83 11.66
C PHE A 64 -13.58 -13.64 12.04
N LEU A 65 -13.64 -14.19 13.25
CA LEU A 65 -14.78 -14.96 13.73
C LEU A 65 -16.05 -14.11 13.75
N ASN A 66 -15.96 -12.87 14.20
CA ASN A 66 -17.08 -11.93 14.21
C ASN A 66 -17.55 -11.60 12.78
N LEU A 67 -16.62 -11.21 11.89
CA LEU A 67 -16.97 -10.88 10.50
C LEU A 67 -17.60 -12.06 9.77
N LYS A 68 -17.13 -13.29 10.02
CA LYS A 68 -17.70 -14.51 9.44
C LYS A 68 -19.15 -14.72 9.84
N LYS A 69 -19.51 -14.44 11.11
CA LYS A 69 -20.91 -14.47 11.57
C LYS A 69 -21.76 -13.40 10.88
N ILE A 70 -21.25 -12.16 10.78
CA ILE A 70 -21.98 -11.03 10.17
C ILE A 70 -22.26 -11.28 8.67
N LEU A 71 -21.31 -11.84 7.94
CA LEU A 71 -21.40 -12.04 6.51
C LEU A 71 -21.82 -13.45 6.09
N MET A 72 -22.29 -14.28 7.01
CA MET A 72 -22.64 -15.68 6.80
C MET A 72 -23.65 -15.91 5.65
N LYS A 73 -24.56 -14.96 5.43
CA LYS A 73 -25.59 -15.01 4.37
C LYS A 73 -25.14 -14.34 3.06
N THR A 74 -23.87 -14.08 2.89
CA THR A 74 -23.31 -13.46 1.68
C THR A 74 -22.38 -14.43 0.94
N ASN A 75 -22.15 -14.16 -0.35
CA ASN A 75 -21.21 -14.95 -1.16
C ASN A 75 -19.74 -14.50 -0.99
N ILE A 76 -19.44 -13.63 -0.01
CA ILE A 76 -18.10 -13.10 0.21
C ILE A 76 -17.25 -14.16 0.91
N LYS A 77 -16.08 -14.46 0.33
CA LYS A 77 -15.11 -15.39 0.91
C LYS A 77 -14.20 -14.67 1.88
N ILE A 78 -14.13 -15.15 3.13
CA ILE A 78 -13.38 -14.51 4.21
C ILE A 78 -12.24 -15.42 4.66
N TYR A 79 -11.04 -14.83 4.78
CA TYR A 79 -9.81 -15.51 5.16
C TYR A 79 -9.17 -14.82 6.37
N ASN A 80 -8.42 -15.59 7.17
CA ASN A 80 -7.78 -15.07 8.39
C ASN A 80 -6.30 -14.68 8.19
N ASN A 81 -5.70 -15.09 7.08
CA ASN A 81 -4.31 -14.83 6.75
C ASN A 81 -4.12 -14.70 5.23
N PHE A 82 -2.87 -14.50 4.81
CA PHE A 82 -2.48 -14.36 3.39
C PHE A 82 -2.07 -15.69 2.72
N ASP A 83 -2.18 -16.84 3.39
CA ASP A 83 -1.72 -18.12 2.85
C ASP A 83 -2.45 -18.51 1.56
N GLU A 84 -3.72 -18.12 1.45
CA GLU A 84 -4.55 -18.36 0.27
C GLU A 84 -4.41 -17.29 -0.84
N ILE A 85 -3.47 -16.33 -0.71
CA ILE A 85 -3.36 -15.19 -1.63
C ILE A 85 -3.20 -15.64 -3.09
N ASP A 86 -2.45 -16.69 -3.33
CA ASP A 86 -2.23 -17.25 -4.66
C ASP A 86 -3.54 -17.76 -5.28
N LYS A 87 -4.38 -18.46 -4.51
CA LYS A 87 -5.68 -18.94 -4.97
C LYS A 87 -6.66 -17.78 -5.21
N ILE A 88 -6.59 -16.74 -4.36
CA ILE A 88 -7.46 -15.57 -4.46
C ILE A 88 -7.15 -14.77 -5.71
N LEU A 89 -5.87 -14.54 -6.01
CA LEU A 89 -5.45 -13.65 -7.09
C LEU A 89 -5.24 -14.36 -8.43
N LYS A 90 -4.99 -15.66 -8.43
CA LYS A 90 -4.84 -16.45 -9.65
C LYS A 90 -6.05 -16.25 -10.57
N LYS A 91 -5.81 -15.96 -11.85
CA LYS A 91 -6.84 -15.70 -12.88
C LYS A 91 -7.70 -14.44 -12.68
N LYS A 92 -7.36 -13.52 -11.75
CA LYS A 92 -8.13 -12.29 -11.52
C LYS A 92 -7.72 -11.12 -12.40
N ASN A 93 -6.56 -11.20 -13.11
CA ASN A 93 -6.04 -10.11 -13.95
C ASN A 93 -6.10 -8.76 -13.21
N ILE A 94 -5.36 -8.65 -12.12
CA ILE A 94 -5.38 -7.45 -11.29
C ILE A 94 -4.70 -6.30 -12.03
N ASP A 95 -5.44 -5.23 -12.28
CA ASP A 95 -4.89 -4.04 -12.92
C ASP A 95 -4.04 -3.24 -11.93
N TYR A 96 -4.48 -3.10 -10.69
CA TYR A 96 -3.80 -2.30 -9.68
C TYR A 96 -3.91 -2.90 -8.29
N LEU A 97 -2.78 -3.04 -7.62
CA LEU A 97 -2.71 -3.46 -6.22
C LEU A 97 -2.11 -2.34 -5.39
N MET A 98 -2.83 -1.89 -4.36
CA MET A 98 -2.33 -0.99 -3.33
C MET A 98 -1.94 -1.80 -2.10
N ASN A 99 -0.68 -1.70 -1.66
CA ASN A 99 -0.27 -2.16 -0.34
C ASN A 99 -0.13 -0.98 0.63
N ALA A 100 -1.12 -0.84 1.52
CA ALA A 100 -1.18 0.14 2.59
C ALA A 100 -1.14 -0.51 3.99
N ILE A 101 -0.56 -1.71 4.10
CA ILE A 101 -0.29 -2.33 5.40
C ILE A 101 0.89 -1.61 6.04
N SER A 102 0.75 -1.13 7.26
CA SER A 102 1.83 -0.46 7.99
C SER A 102 2.88 -1.46 8.46
N GLY A 103 4.14 -1.00 8.49
CA GLY A 103 5.26 -1.79 8.98
C GLY A 103 5.69 -2.92 8.04
N LEU A 104 6.52 -3.81 8.56
CA LEU A 104 7.12 -4.91 7.79
C LEU A 104 6.11 -6.01 7.41
N ASP A 105 4.98 -6.08 8.09
CA ASP A 105 3.91 -7.06 7.81
C ASP A 105 3.38 -6.99 6.37
N GLY A 106 3.59 -5.86 5.69
CA GLY A 106 3.24 -5.69 4.28
C GLY A 106 4.19 -6.35 3.30
N LEU A 107 5.43 -6.72 3.69
CA LEU A 107 6.45 -7.21 2.76
C LEU A 107 6.09 -8.56 2.14
N VAL A 108 5.78 -9.56 2.94
CA VAL A 108 5.45 -10.91 2.45
C VAL A 108 4.21 -10.91 1.54
N PRO A 109 3.08 -10.28 1.92
CA PRO A 109 1.94 -10.11 1.02
C PRO A 109 2.29 -9.43 -0.30
N THR A 110 3.16 -8.40 -0.28
CA THR A 110 3.67 -7.74 -1.49
C THR A 110 4.37 -8.73 -2.39
N LEU A 111 5.39 -9.42 -1.86
CA LEU A 111 6.21 -10.37 -2.63
C LEU A 111 5.37 -11.47 -3.29
N ASN A 112 4.34 -11.96 -2.59
CA ASN A 112 3.48 -13.02 -3.10
C ASN A 112 2.48 -12.52 -4.15
N SER A 113 2.19 -11.21 -4.18
CA SER A 113 1.15 -10.64 -5.03
C SER A 113 1.66 -9.98 -6.32
N ILE A 114 2.95 -9.61 -6.40
CA ILE A 114 3.55 -8.92 -7.55
C ILE A 114 3.23 -9.65 -8.87
N LYS A 115 3.32 -10.95 -8.90
CA LYS A 115 3.09 -11.78 -10.11
C LYS A 115 1.65 -11.74 -10.67
N TYR A 116 0.70 -11.16 -9.95
CA TYR A 116 -0.72 -11.16 -10.32
C TYR A 116 -1.24 -9.79 -10.78
N CYS A 117 -0.44 -8.73 -10.68
CA CYS A 117 -0.91 -7.38 -10.98
C CYS A 117 -0.06 -6.69 -12.04
N LYS A 118 -0.68 -5.79 -12.80
CA LYS A 118 0.01 -4.94 -13.78
C LYS A 118 0.77 -3.82 -13.09
N TYR A 119 0.13 -3.20 -12.10
CA TYR A 119 0.69 -2.12 -11.30
C TYR A 119 0.60 -2.46 -9.83
N ILE A 120 1.68 -2.22 -9.10
CA ILE A 120 1.72 -2.31 -7.65
C ILE A 120 2.18 -0.99 -7.04
N ALA A 121 1.39 -0.48 -6.11
CA ALA A 121 1.70 0.71 -5.34
C ALA A 121 1.97 0.30 -3.88
N ILE A 122 3.11 0.70 -3.34
CA ILE A 122 3.55 0.33 -1.99
C ILE A 122 3.66 1.62 -1.17
N ALA A 123 2.85 1.72 -0.13
CA ALA A 123 2.80 2.89 0.75
C ALA A 123 3.65 2.74 2.01
N ASN A 124 4.07 1.52 2.35
CA ASN A 124 4.89 1.28 3.53
C ASN A 124 6.38 1.32 3.18
N LYS A 125 7.07 2.30 3.71
CA LYS A 125 8.52 2.51 3.49
C LYS A 125 9.34 1.34 4.05
N GLU A 126 8.90 0.73 5.13
CA GLU A 126 9.56 -0.37 5.79
C GLU A 126 9.73 -1.58 4.87
N SER A 127 8.71 -1.94 4.12
CA SER A 127 8.81 -3.02 3.13
C SER A 127 9.79 -2.70 2.02
N ILE A 128 9.85 -1.43 1.58
CA ILE A 128 10.79 -0.99 0.54
C ILE A 128 12.22 -1.02 1.08
N ILE A 129 12.47 -0.42 2.26
CA ILE A 129 13.81 -0.35 2.85
C ILE A 129 14.36 -1.75 3.13
N CYS A 130 13.55 -2.62 3.75
CA CYS A 130 14.01 -3.95 4.15
C CYS A 130 14.03 -4.98 3.02
N GLY A 131 13.18 -4.82 1.99
CA GLY A 131 12.92 -5.85 1.00
C GLY A 131 13.14 -5.45 -0.46
N TRP A 132 13.73 -4.29 -0.76
CA TRP A 132 13.82 -3.77 -2.13
C TRP A 132 14.42 -4.77 -3.11
N ASN A 133 15.56 -5.37 -2.77
CA ASN A 133 16.22 -6.36 -3.64
C ASN A 133 15.30 -7.54 -4.02
N LEU A 134 14.44 -7.96 -3.10
CA LEU A 134 13.48 -9.05 -3.35
C LEU A 134 12.30 -8.56 -4.18
N ILE A 135 11.81 -7.35 -3.88
CA ILE A 135 10.71 -6.70 -4.61
C ILE A 135 11.13 -6.45 -6.05
N GLU A 136 12.28 -5.80 -6.27
CA GLU A 136 12.80 -5.47 -7.60
C GLU A 136 12.99 -6.69 -8.49
N LYS A 137 13.64 -7.75 -7.97
CA LYS A 137 13.78 -9.03 -8.68
C LYS A 137 12.43 -9.58 -9.14
N LYS A 138 11.40 -9.48 -8.31
CA LYS A 138 10.05 -9.95 -8.69
C LYS A 138 9.37 -9.01 -9.67
N LEU A 139 9.50 -7.70 -9.51
CA LEU A 139 8.98 -6.71 -10.46
C LEU A 139 9.53 -6.94 -11.87
N LEU A 140 10.84 -7.12 -11.99
CA LEU A 140 11.51 -7.42 -13.26
C LEU A 140 11.06 -8.77 -13.83
N LYS A 141 11.06 -9.83 -12.99
CA LYS A 141 10.65 -11.17 -13.42
C LYS A 141 9.22 -11.22 -13.98
N TYR A 142 8.28 -10.53 -13.35
CA TYR A 142 6.86 -10.58 -13.70
C TYR A 142 6.40 -9.39 -14.53
N LYS A 143 7.30 -8.45 -14.87
CA LYS A 143 7.02 -7.22 -15.64
C LYS A 143 5.91 -6.39 -15.00
N THR A 144 5.89 -6.34 -13.67
CA THR A 144 4.93 -5.55 -12.89
C THR A 144 5.48 -4.14 -12.69
N ASN A 145 4.67 -3.12 -12.98
CA ASN A 145 5.07 -1.73 -12.82
C ASN A 145 4.92 -1.30 -11.36
N PHE A 146 5.98 -0.75 -10.79
CA PHE A 146 5.98 -0.18 -9.45
C PHE A 146 5.57 1.30 -9.49
N ILE A 147 4.74 1.71 -8.53
CA ILE A 147 4.33 3.10 -8.34
C ILE A 147 4.71 3.51 -6.92
N PRO A 148 5.66 4.43 -6.71
CA PRO A 148 5.92 5.02 -5.41
C PRO A 148 4.72 5.88 -4.98
N ILE A 149 4.38 5.85 -3.70
CA ILE A 149 3.21 6.58 -3.17
C ILE A 149 3.63 7.82 -2.38
N ASP A 150 4.86 7.84 -1.85
CA ASP A 150 5.34 9.03 -1.18
C ASP A 150 5.49 10.20 -2.16
N SER A 151 5.35 11.42 -1.64
CA SER A 151 5.29 12.64 -2.44
C SER A 151 6.58 12.91 -3.19
N GLU A 152 7.73 12.62 -2.59
CA GLU A 152 9.04 12.90 -3.13
C GLU A 152 9.33 12.01 -4.35
N HIS A 153 9.23 10.69 -4.17
CA HIS A 153 9.52 9.75 -5.26
C HIS A 153 8.45 9.76 -6.34
N PHE A 154 7.18 9.97 -5.98
CA PHE A 154 6.11 10.11 -6.98
C PHE A 154 6.30 11.36 -7.85
N SER A 155 6.71 12.48 -7.25
CA SER A 155 7.00 13.72 -7.98
C SER A 155 8.17 13.53 -8.94
N ILE A 156 9.28 12.91 -8.49
CA ILE A 156 10.43 12.60 -9.34
C ILE A 156 10.01 11.67 -10.49
N MET A 157 9.30 10.59 -10.19
CA MET A 157 8.79 9.66 -11.22
C MET A 157 7.92 10.40 -12.25
N SER A 158 7.05 11.30 -11.80
CA SER A 158 6.16 12.06 -12.68
C SER A 158 6.91 13.04 -13.56
N LEU A 159 7.93 13.72 -13.01
CA LEU A 159 8.78 14.66 -13.75
C LEU A 159 9.66 13.93 -14.77
N LEU A 160 10.17 12.75 -14.42
CA LEU A 160 11.02 11.95 -15.31
C LEU A 160 10.22 11.16 -16.35
N ASN A 161 8.90 11.16 -16.28
CA ASN A 161 8.07 10.46 -17.24
C ASN A 161 8.36 10.99 -18.67
N ASN A 162 8.78 10.06 -19.55
CA ASN A 162 9.21 10.35 -20.91
C ASN A 162 10.55 11.11 -21.07
N ILE A 163 11.30 11.34 -20.00
CA ILE A 163 12.64 11.91 -20.04
C ILE A 163 13.68 10.77 -20.05
N LYS A 164 14.62 10.81 -21.00
CA LYS A 164 15.75 9.87 -20.98
C LYS A 164 16.67 10.21 -19.80
N VAL A 165 17.00 9.24 -18.96
CA VAL A 165 17.83 9.43 -17.76
C VAL A 165 19.16 10.14 -18.07
N LYS A 166 19.77 9.91 -19.24
CA LYS A 166 20.98 10.60 -19.70
C LYS A 166 20.84 12.12 -19.86
N ASN A 167 19.62 12.63 -19.92
CA ASN A 167 19.33 14.06 -20.03
C ASN A 167 19.06 14.70 -18.65
N VAL A 168 19.23 13.94 -17.57
CA VAL A 168 19.07 14.43 -16.18
C VAL A 168 20.44 14.68 -15.62
N GLU A 169 20.74 15.93 -15.29
CA GLU A 169 22.00 16.33 -14.68
C GLU A 169 22.01 16.02 -13.19
N ASN A 170 20.98 16.45 -12.46
CA ASN A 170 20.87 16.32 -11.01
C ASN A 170 19.43 16.05 -10.58
N ILE A 171 19.27 15.30 -9.49
CA ILE A 171 18.00 15.11 -8.79
C ILE A 171 18.19 15.62 -7.34
N TYR A 172 17.41 16.64 -6.97
CA TYR A 172 17.40 17.18 -5.61
C TYR A 172 16.21 16.63 -4.84
N ILE A 173 16.49 15.91 -3.75
CA ILE A 173 15.48 15.41 -2.82
C ILE A 173 15.50 16.28 -1.59
N THR A 174 14.38 16.99 -1.33
CA THR A 174 14.24 17.85 -0.16
C THR A 174 13.77 17.06 1.05
N ALA A 175 14.14 17.52 2.25
CA ALA A 175 13.65 17.01 3.51
C ALA A 175 13.16 18.16 4.40
N SER A 176 12.23 17.86 5.31
CA SER A 176 11.68 18.88 6.21
C SER A 176 12.67 19.45 7.24
N GLY A 177 13.86 18.82 7.40
CA GLY A 177 14.85 19.17 8.41
C GLY A 177 14.50 18.70 9.83
N GLY A 178 13.24 18.31 10.09
CA GLY A 178 12.80 17.79 11.38
C GLY A 178 13.20 18.70 12.56
N PRO A 179 13.70 18.12 13.68
CA PRO A 179 14.14 18.91 14.85
C PRO A 179 15.37 19.78 14.59
N PHE A 180 16.04 19.60 13.44
CA PHE A 180 17.30 20.29 13.12
C PHE A 180 17.15 21.37 12.05
N LEU A 181 15.92 21.66 11.58
CA LEU A 181 15.67 22.67 10.53
C LEU A 181 16.38 24.00 10.80
N ASN A 182 16.30 24.49 12.03
CA ASN A 182 16.92 25.73 12.47
C ASN A 182 18.16 25.52 13.37
N TYR A 183 18.73 24.30 13.36
CA TYR A 183 19.84 23.96 14.21
C TYR A 183 21.16 24.39 13.56
N PRO A 184 22.06 25.12 14.27
CA PRO A 184 23.31 25.59 13.68
C PRO A 184 24.18 24.42 13.20
N LEU A 185 24.68 24.50 11.97
CA LEU A 185 25.55 23.45 11.39
C LEU A 185 26.80 23.19 12.25
N SER A 186 27.34 24.21 12.88
CA SER A 186 28.49 24.09 13.79
C SER A 186 28.25 23.16 14.98
N LYS A 187 26.99 22.98 15.37
CA LYS A 187 26.58 22.12 16.49
C LYS A 187 26.16 20.71 16.08
N PHE A 188 26.20 20.36 14.78
CA PHE A 188 25.76 19.04 14.30
C PHE A 188 26.60 17.89 14.90
N LYS A 189 27.90 18.12 15.19
CA LYS A 189 28.76 17.11 15.83
C LYS A 189 28.30 16.73 17.25
N SER A 190 27.51 17.57 17.91
CA SER A 190 26.99 17.35 19.28
C SER A 190 25.57 16.80 19.30
N ILE A 191 24.99 16.42 18.19
CA ILE A 191 23.64 15.84 18.11
C ILE A 191 23.62 14.48 18.80
N THR A 192 22.67 14.32 19.72
CA THR A 192 22.44 13.06 20.41
C THR A 192 21.18 12.37 19.87
N PRO A 193 21.02 11.03 20.04
CA PRO A 193 19.79 10.34 19.68
C PRO A 193 18.53 10.95 20.33
N LYS A 194 18.64 11.43 21.58
CA LYS A 194 17.54 12.10 22.29
C LYS A 194 17.08 13.38 21.59
N LEU A 195 18.01 14.18 21.07
CA LEU A 195 17.69 15.38 20.29
C LEU A 195 17.04 15.00 18.94
N ALA A 196 17.54 13.96 18.28
CA ALA A 196 16.99 13.50 17.01
C ALA A 196 15.57 12.93 17.14
N LEU A 197 15.26 12.27 18.24
CA LEU A 197 13.93 11.73 18.51
C LEU A 197 12.89 12.79 18.93
N ASN A 198 13.33 14.00 19.29
CA ASN A 198 12.44 15.10 19.65
C ASN A 198 11.87 15.80 18.39
N HIS A 199 11.12 15.08 17.61
CA HIS A 199 10.58 15.61 16.34
C HIS A 199 9.37 16.52 16.62
N PRO A 200 9.27 17.72 15.98
CA PRO A 200 8.19 18.69 16.25
C PRO A 200 6.80 18.18 15.80
N SER A 201 6.75 17.32 14.79
CA SER A 201 5.47 16.84 14.20
C SER A 201 5.18 15.35 14.41
N TRP A 202 6.19 14.55 14.75
CA TRP A 202 6.06 13.10 14.92
C TRP A 202 6.39 12.72 16.36
N LYS A 203 5.40 12.23 17.07
CA LYS A 203 5.54 11.68 18.44
C LYS A 203 5.54 10.17 18.42
#